data_29846e0ee0d98654a9ef069fff4d2d22
#
_entry.id   29846e0ee0d98654a9ef069fff4d2d22
#
_cell.length_a   1.000
_cell.length_b   1.000
_cell.length_c   1.000
_cell.angle_alpha   90.00
_cell.angle_beta   90.00
_cell.angle_gamma   90.00
#
_symmetry.space_group_name_H-M   'P 1'
#
loop_
_entity.id
_entity.type
_entity.pdbx_description
1 polymer ?
#
loop_
_entity_poly.entity_id
_entity_poly.type
_entity_poly.pdbx_seq_one_letter_code
_entity_poly.pdbx_strand_id
1 'polypeptide(L)'
;MSKCTFYQASSSEMFGNSVDTDNFQRESTPMKPVSRYGCSKLFGYSICRNYRNSYKLHISNGILFNHESPRRGSNFVTNKVVKTAVRIKLGLEDKLVLGNMDSYRDWGHSKDYVKAMHMILNHEEPLDIVVSTGVTHSVREMCEYVFKQLDLDYKDYVVQNEKYMRPEELKYLKGDSSKIRELLNWEPEYSFETLMDEMIKHWLDIYE
;
A
#
# COMPACT_ATOMS: atom_id res chain seq x y z
N MET A 1 -10.17 -20.38 -29.53
CA MET A 1 -10.35 -19.08 -28.92
C MET A 1 -9.26 -18.92 -27.86
N SER A 2 -8.43 -17.89 -27.90
CA SER A 2 -7.46 -17.60 -26.84
C SER A 2 -8.23 -17.35 -25.54
N LYS A 3 -7.91 -18.09 -24.46
CA LYS A 3 -8.49 -17.84 -23.12
C LYS A 3 -8.05 -16.44 -22.71
N CYS A 4 -8.98 -15.49 -22.65
CA CYS A 4 -8.71 -14.18 -22.06
C CYS A 4 -8.64 -14.36 -20.54
N THR A 5 -7.51 -14.00 -19.95
CA THR A 5 -7.35 -13.94 -18.50
C THR A 5 -7.60 -12.50 -18.01
N PHE A 6 -8.22 -12.32 -16.85
CA PHE A 6 -8.53 -11.01 -16.29
C PHE A 6 -7.98 -10.89 -14.87
N TYR A 7 -7.34 -9.78 -14.58
CA TYR A 7 -6.85 -9.43 -13.24
C TYR A 7 -7.59 -8.21 -12.70
N GLN A 8 -8.19 -8.37 -11.54
CA GLN A 8 -8.81 -7.29 -10.77
C GLN A 8 -7.85 -6.80 -9.70
N ALA A 9 -7.42 -5.55 -9.82
CA ALA A 9 -6.68 -4.88 -8.75
C ALA A 9 -7.64 -4.53 -7.62
N SER A 10 -7.71 -5.41 -6.64
CA SER A 10 -8.44 -5.22 -5.39
C SER A 10 -7.56 -4.51 -4.36
N SER A 11 -8.03 -4.26 -3.15
CA SER A 11 -7.35 -3.40 -2.18
C SER A 11 -7.53 -3.89 -0.75
N SER A 12 -6.50 -3.72 0.07
CA SER A 12 -6.56 -3.91 1.52
C SER A 12 -7.61 -2.99 2.20
N GLU A 13 -7.99 -1.86 1.58
CA GLU A 13 -9.07 -1.02 2.11
C GLU A 13 -10.44 -1.71 2.14
N MET A 14 -10.61 -2.82 1.44
CA MET A 14 -11.82 -3.65 1.54
C MET A 14 -12.02 -4.25 2.93
N PHE A 15 -10.95 -4.51 3.67
CA PHE A 15 -11.03 -5.02 5.04
C PHE A 15 -11.56 -3.98 6.03
N GLY A 16 -11.40 -2.69 5.73
CA GLY A 16 -11.66 -1.63 6.70
C GLY A 16 -10.76 -1.79 7.92
N ASN A 17 -11.36 -1.78 9.11
CA ASN A 17 -10.65 -2.02 10.37
C ASN A 17 -10.78 -3.47 10.87
N SER A 18 -11.24 -4.41 10.03
CA SER A 18 -11.28 -5.82 10.38
C SER A 18 -9.89 -6.43 10.35
N VAL A 19 -9.55 -7.17 11.39
CA VAL A 19 -8.33 -7.97 11.52
C VAL A 19 -8.66 -9.31 12.15
N ASP A 20 -7.83 -10.31 11.93
CA ASP A 20 -7.89 -11.58 12.62
C ASP A 20 -7.32 -11.46 14.05
N THR A 21 -7.41 -12.50 14.85
CA THR A 21 -6.99 -12.50 16.28
C THR A 21 -5.50 -12.22 16.48
N ASP A 22 -4.69 -12.44 15.45
CA ASP A 22 -3.24 -12.17 15.42
C ASP A 22 -2.89 -10.83 14.75
N ASN A 23 -3.89 -9.98 14.50
CA ASN A 23 -3.79 -8.68 13.85
C ASN A 23 -3.37 -8.71 12.37
N PHE A 24 -3.42 -9.85 11.69
CA PHE A 24 -3.24 -9.92 10.25
C PHE A 24 -4.56 -9.84 9.49
N GLN A 25 -4.46 -9.51 8.21
CA GLN A 25 -5.55 -9.53 7.23
C GLN A 25 -5.23 -10.53 6.14
N ARG A 26 -6.14 -11.48 5.95
CA ARG A 26 -6.06 -12.61 5.01
C ARG A 26 -7.23 -12.62 4.06
N GLU A 27 -7.24 -13.51 3.10
CA GLU A 27 -8.36 -13.71 2.17
C GLU A 27 -9.66 -14.09 2.88
N SER A 28 -9.57 -14.69 4.08
CA SER A 28 -10.70 -15.08 4.93
C SER A 28 -11.17 -13.97 5.88
N THR A 29 -10.39 -12.93 6.09
CA THR A 29 -10.75 -11.83 6.99
C THR A 29 -12.00 -11.11 6.48
N PRO A 30 -12.98 -10.78 7.33
CA PRO A 30 -14.19 -10.09 6.90
C PRO A 30 -13.91 -8.75 6.25
N MET A 31 -14.53 -8.50 5.10
CA MET A 31 -14.41 -7.24 4.36
C MET A 31 -15.50 -6.27 4.78
N LYS A 32 -15.10 -5.21 5.50
CA LYS A 32 -15.98 -4.15 6.03
C LYS A 32 -15.39 -2.77 5.72
N PRO A 33 -15.41 -2.33 4.45
CA PRO A 33 -14.78 -1.09 4.04
C PRO A 33 -15.40 0.13 4.72
N VAL A 34 -14.55 1.08 5.13
CA VAL A 34 -14.93 2.35 5.77
C VAL A 34 -14.74 3.55 4.84
N SER A 35 -14.25 3.34 3.62
CA SER A 35 -14.08 4.39 2.62
C SER A 35 -14.90 4.10 1.36
N ARG A 36 -15.27 5.17 0.64
CA ARG A 36 -15.94 5.03 -0.67
C ARG A 36 -15.08 4.24 -1.66
N TYR A 37 -13.78 4.44 -1.60
CA TYR A 37 -12.82 3.68 -2.40
C TYR A 37 -12.84 2.20 -2.02
N GLY A 38 -12.76 1.86 -0.75
CA GLY A 38 -12.87 0.48 -0.27
C GLY A 38 -14.18 -0.19 -0.69
N CYS A 39 -15.32 0.52 -0.60
CA CYS A 39 -16.62 0.04 -1.08
C CYS A 39 -16.61 -0.26 -2.58
N SER A 40 -16.04 0.63 -3.40
CA SER A 40 -15.95 0.42 -4.85
C SER A 40 -15.05 -0.78 -5.21
N LYS A 41 -13.95 -0.96 -4.47
CA LYS A 41 -13.04 -2.11 -4.64
C LYS A 41 -13.70 -3.43 -4.22
N LEU A 42 -14.47 -3.43 -3.13
CA LEU A 42 -15.24 -4.60 -2.70
C LEU A 42 -16.33 -4.98 -3.71
N PHE A 43 -17.00 -3.99 -4.31
CA PHE A 43 -17.94 -4.25 -5.41
C PHE A 43 -17.21 -4.93 -6.58
N GLY A 44 -16.08 -4.38 -7.05
CA GLY A 44 -15.30 -4.97 -8.13
C GLY A 44 -14.80 -6.39 -7.83
N TYR A 45 -14.30 -6.61 -6.61
CA TYR A 45 -13.91 -7.95 -6.12
C TYR A 45 -15.08 -8.93 -6.18
N SER A 46 -16.23 -8.54 -5.67
CA SER A 46 -17.43 -9.41 -5.59
C SER A 46 -17.98 -9.73 -6.97
N ILE A 47 -18.04 -8.74 -7.87
CA ILE A 47 -18.55 -8.96 -9.25
C ILE A 47 -17.61 -9.90 -10.03
N CYS A 48 -16.29 -9.76 -9.86
CA CYS A 48 -15.31 -10.63 -10.50
C CYS A 48 -15.45 -12.09 -10.03
N ARG A 49 -15.66 -12.33 -8.74
CA ARG A 49 -15.97 -13.67 -8.22
C ARG A 49 -17.27 -14.23 -8.75
N ASN A 50 -18.31 -13.41 -8.88
CA ASN A 50 -19.60 -13.82 -9.43
C ASN A 50 -19.43 -14.28 -10.88
N TYR A 51 -18.79 -13.47 -11.72
CA TYR A 51 -18.57 -13.82 -13.14
C TYR A 51 -17.67 -15.06 -13.30
N ARG A 52 -16.59 -15.17 -12.51
CA ARG A 52 -15.75 -16.37 -12.49
C ARG A 52 -16.57 -17.64 -12.21
N ASN A 53 -17.40 -17.60 -11.18
CA ASN A 53 -18.18 -18.76 -10.73
C ASN A 53 -19.30 -19.11 -11.72
N SER A 54 -20.02 -18.10 -12.24
CA SER A 54 -21.18 -18.28 -13.13
C SER A 54 -20.79 -18.67 -14.54
N TYR A 55 -19.72 -18.09 -15.06
CA TYR A 55 -19.34 -18.25 -16.47
C TYR A 55 -18.02 -18.98 -16.69
N LYS A 56 -17.40 -19.49 -15.62
CA LYS A 56 -16.12 -20.19 -15.66
C LYS A 56 -15.00 -19.39 -16.33
N LEU A 57 -15.03 -18.08 -16.14
CA LEU A 57 -14.00 -17.17 -16.65
C LEU A 57 -12.74 -17.23 -15.79
N HIS A 58 -11.58 -17.07 -16.41
CA HIS A 58 -10.32 -16.95 -15.69
C HIS A 58 -10.14 -15.52 -15.18
N ILE A 59 -10.65 -15.28 -13.99
CA ILE A 59 -10.62 -13.96 -13.33
C ILE A 59 -9.94 -14.10 -11.97
N SER A 60 -8.83 -13.41 -11.75
CA SER A 60 -8.10 -13.37 -10.50
C SER A 60 -8.25 -12.00 -9.80
N ASN A 61 -8.29 -12.00 -8.47
CA ASN A 61 -8.27 -10.80 -7.65
C ASN A 61 -6.97 -10.75 -6.83
N GLY A 62 -6.14 -9.74 -7.05
CA GLY A 62 -5.04 -9.44 -6.14
C GLY A 62 -5.50 -8.44 -5.08
N ILE A 63 -5.50 -8.83 -3.80
CA ILE A 63 -5.84 -7.96 -2.67
C ILE A 63 -4.55 -7.23 -2.26
N LEU A 64 -4.31 -6.08 -2.89
CA LEU A 64 -3.05 -5.36 -2.78
C LEU A 64 -3.04 -4.47 -1.55
N PHE A 65 -1.98 -4.57 -0.76
CA PHE A 65 -1.64 -3.60 0.26
C PHE A 65 -0.96 -2.38 -0.36
N ASN A 66 -0.63 -1.38 0.44
CA ASN A 66 -0.06 -0.15 -0.08
C ASN A 66 1.27 -0.43 -0.80
N HIS A 67 1.39 0.04 -2.04
CA HIS A 67 2.62 -0.12 -2.82
C HIS A 67 3.03 1.20 -3.43
N GLU A 68 4.28 1.54 -3.20
CA GLU A 68 4.82 2.85 -3.42
C GLU A 68 6.04 2.81 -4.36
N SER A 69 6.41 3.96 -4.85
CA SER A 69 7.62 4.17 -5.64
C SER A 69 7.86 5.68 -5.85
N PRO A 70 8.99 6.10 -6.44
CA PRO A 70 9.19 7.48 -6.87
C PRO A 70 8.10 8.04 -7.78
N ARG A 71 7.34 7.17 -8.46
CA ARG A 71 6.23 7.56 -9.36
C ARG A 71 4.89 7.73 -8.64
N ARG A 72 4.84 7.56 -7.31
CA ARG A 72 3.60 7.75 -6.55
C ARG A 72 3.09 9.18 -6.68
N GLY A 73 1.77 9.36 -6.82
CA GLY A 73 1.17 10.70 -6.86
C GLY A 73 1.48 11.53 -5.61
N SER A 74 1.72 12.82 -5.78
CA SER A 74 2.16 13.74 -4.72
C SER A 74 1.13 13.97 -3.60
N ASN A 75 -0.12 13.58 -3.80
CA ASN A 75 -1.20 13.64 -2.82
C ASN A 75 -1.21 12.45 -1.84
N PHE A 76 -0.43 11.41 -2.11
CA PHE A 76 -0.28 10.26 -1.19
C PHE A 76 0.76 10.53 -0.13
N VAL A 77 0.49 10.04 1.09
CA VAL A 77 1.28 10.37 2.29
C VAL A 77 2.77 10.04 2.14
N THR A 78 3.12 8.92 1.55
CA THR A 78 4.50 8.50 1.33
C THR A 78 5.28 9.51 0.48
N ASN A 79 4.75 9.84 -0.69
CA ASN A 79 5.39 10.82 -1.57
C ASN A 79 5.36 12.23 -0.97
N LYS A 80 4.27 12.61 -0.30
CA LYS A 80 4.17 13.90 0.38
C LYS A 80 5.26 14.04 1.45
N VAL A 81 5.46 13.02 2.30
CA VAL A 81 6.49 13.03 3.35
C VAL A 81 7.87 13.16 2.75
N VAL A 82 8.24 12.26 1.82
CA VAL A 82 9.59 12.24 1.24
C VAL A 82 9.90 13.53 0.47
N LYS A 83 9.00 13.93 -0.43
CA LYS A 83 9.17 15.15 -1.23
C LYS A 83 9.32 16.40 -0.38
N THR A 84 8.45 16.56 0.63
CA THR A 84 8.49 17.74 1.50
C THR A 84 9.73 17.72 2.39
N ALA A 85 10.15 16.56 2.93
CA ALA A 85 11.37 16.45 3.71
C ALA A 85 12.62 16.86 2.91
N VAL A 86 12.73 16.41 1.65
CA VAL A 86 13.82 16.84 0.74
C VAL A 86 13.77 18.34 0.49
N ARG A 87 12.59 18.91 0.25
CA ARG A 87 12.43 20.37 0.06
C ARG A 87 12.80 21.17 1.30
N ILE A 88 12.49 20.66 2.50
CA ILE A 88 12.92 21.25 3.77
C ILE A 88 14.44 21.23 3.89
N LYS A 89 15.09 20.09 3.59
CA LYS A 89 16.56 19.96 3.60
C LYS A 89 17.23 21.00 2.70
N LEU A 90 16.62 21.30 1.56
CA LEU A 90 17.14 22.28 0.57
C LEU A 90 16.69 23.72 0.85
N GLY A 91 15.97 23.99 1.94
CA GLY A 91 15.48 25.33 2.28
C GLY A 91 14.36 25.86 1.38
N LEU A 92 13.67 24.97 0.67
CA LEU A 92 12.57 25.30 -0.25
C LEU A 92 11.18 25.21 0.42
N GLU A 93 11.12 24.67 1.60
CA GLU A 93 9.88 24.52 2.39
C GLU A 93 10.20 24.51 3.89
N ASP A 94 9.30 25.05 4.72
CA ASP A 94 9.57 25.21 6.16
C ASP A 94 8.89 24.14 7.03
N LYS A 95 7.78 23.57 6.59
CA LYS A 95 6.94 22.67 7.38
C LYS A 95 6.28 21.58 6.53
N LEU A 96 6.12 20.41 7.13
CA LEU A 96 5.29 19.32 6.62
C LEU A 96 4.00 19.24 7.45
N VAL A 97 2.85 19.49 6.81
CA VAL A 97 1.55 19.41 7.50
C VAL A 97 0.87 18.09 7.19
N LEU A 98 0.59 17.29 8.23
CA LEU A 98 -0.05 15.99 8.15
C LEU A 98 -1.33 15.92 8.99
N GLY A 99 -2.16 14.92 8.75
CA GLY A 99 -3.27 14.54 9.62
C GLY A 99 -2.84 13.53 10.68
N ASN A 100 -3.47 12.36 10.69
CA ASN A 100 -3.16 11.28 11.62
C ASN A 100 -1.78 10.65 11.31
N MET A 101 -0.87 10.68 12.28
CA MET A 101 0.45 10.09 12.16
C MET A 101 0.56 8.69 12.79
N ASP A 102 -0.49 8.26 13.50
CA ASP A 102 -0.49 7.01 14.27
C ASP A 102 -1.26 5.87 13.57
N SER A 103 -1.61 6.06 12.29
CA SER A 103 -2.15 5.00 11.46
C SER A 103 -1.03 4.15 10.85
N TYR A 104 -1.22 2.82 10.89
CA TYR A 104 -0.25 1.83 10.43
C TYR A 104 -0.61 1.31 9.05
N ARG A 105 0.38 1.16 8.18
CA ARG A 105 0.23 0.63 6.82
C ARG A 105 1.36 -0.35 6.52
N ASP A 106 1.02 -1.37 5.77
CA ASP A 106 1.97 -2.26 5.12
C ASP A 106 2.34 -1.63 3.78
N TRP A 107 3.53 -1.06 3.69
CA TRP A 107 4.05 -0.42 2.50
C TRP A 107 5.09 -1.29 1.82
N GLY A 108 4.81 -1.71 0.59
CA GLY A 108 5.77 -2.41 -0.25
C GLY A 108 6.17 -1.59 -1.49
N HIS A 109 7.10 -2.12 -2.26
CA HIS A 109 7.56 -1.48 -3.48
C HIS A 109 6.71 -1.90 -4.68
N SER A 110 6.33 -0.94 -5.53
CA SER A 110 5.48 -1.19 -6.70
C SER A 110 6.08 -2.20 -7.69
N LYS A 111 7.40 -2.31 -7.80
CA LYS A 111 8.06 -3.33 -8.64
C LYS A 111 7.72 -4.76 -8.19
N ASP A 112 7.72 -5.01 -6.88
CA ASP A 112 7.37 -6.33 -6.33
C ASP A 112 5.91 -6.66 -6.57
N TYR A 113 5.04 -5.66 -6.39
CA TYR A 113 3.59 -5.84 -6.60
C TYR A 113 3.25 -6.10 -8.09
N VAL A 114 3.93 -5.44 -9.03
CA VAL A 114 3.74 -5.72 -10.47
C VAL A 114 4.19 -7.13 -10.83
N LYS A 115 5.28 -7.63 -10.25
CA LYS A 115 5.69 -9.04 -10.39
C LYS A 115 4.59 -9.98 -9.87
N ALA A 116 4.05 -9.72 -8.67
CA ALA A 116 2.94 -10.49 -8.12
C ALA A 116 1.71 -10.49 -9.04
N MET A 117 1.31 -9.32 -9.56
CA MET A 117 0.19 -9.20 -10.50
C MET A 117 0.38 -10.08 -11.73
N HIS A 118 1.59 -10.05 -12.33
CA HIS A 118 1.93 -10.88 -13.48
C HIS A 118 1.86 -12.38 -13.14
N MET A 119 2.41 -12.80 -12.01
CA MET A 119 2.38 -14.20 -11.58
C MET A 119 0.95 -14.69 -11.31
N ILE A 120 0.12 -13.87 -10.63
CA ILE A 120 -1.28 -14.18 -10.37
C ILE A 120 -2.08 -14.34 -11.66
N LEU A 121 -1.87 -13.45 -12.62
CA LEU A 121 -2.59 -13.47 -13.90
C LEU A 121 -2.25 -14.69 -14.75
N ASN A 122 -1.01 -15.18 -14.67
CA ASN A 122 -0.51 -16.32 -15.46
C ASN A 122 -0.57 -17.66 -14.73
N HIS A 123 -1.14 -17.70 -13.53
CA HIS A 123 -1.37 -18.95 -12.81
C HIS A 123 -2.43 -19.79 -13.53
N GLU A 124 -2.31 -21.12 -13.47
CA GLU A 124 -3.22 -22.05 -14.17
C GLU A 124 -4.68 -21.90 -13.72
N GLU A 125 -4.89 -21.68 -12.41
CA GLU A 125 -6.20 -21.48 -11.83
C GLU A 125 -6.36 -20.02 -11.36
N PRO A 126 -7.59 -19.45 -11.45
CA PRO A 126 -7.84 -18.10 -10.98
C PRO A 126 -7.75 -18.01 -9.45
N LEU A 127 -7.08 -16.98 -8.96
CA LEU A 127 -6.77 -16.77 -7.55
C LEU A 127 -7.48 -15.54 -6.97
N ASP A 128 -7.89 -15.66 -5.69
CA ASP A 128 -8.09 -14.50 -4.81
C ASP A 128 -6.95 -14.55 -3.79
N ILE A 129 -6.08 -13.54 -3.77
CA ILE A 129 -4.82 -13.64 -3.06
C ILE A 129 -4.33 -12.30 -2.53
N VAL A 130 -3.87 -12.28 -1.27
CA VAL A 130 -3.27 -11.12 -0.60
C VAL A 130 -1.84 -10.92 -1.11
N VAL A 131 -1.51 -9.67 -1.42
CA VAL A 131 -0.15 -9.23 -1.74
C VAL A 131 0.25 -8.14 -0.75
N SER A 132 1.24 -8.44 0.08
CA SER A 132 1.70 -7.58 1.18
C SER A 132 3.14 -7.90 1.55
N THR A 133 3.80 -7.00 2.29
CA THR A 133 5.13 -7.28 2.84
C THR A 133 5.05 -8.10 4.14
N GLY A 134 3.93 -7.99 4.87
CA GLY A 134 3.76 -8.57 6.21
C GLY A 134 4.35 -7.69 7.33
N VAL A 135 4.95 -6.55 6.98
CA VAL A 135 5.50 -5.59 7.95
C VAL A 135 4.74 -4.28 7.85
N THR A 136 4.43 -3.68 8.99
CA THR A 136 3.66 -2.44 9.04
C THR A 136 4.43 -1.35 9.78
N HIS A 137 4.33 -0.13 9.27
CA HIS A 137 4.91 1.07 9.86
C HIS A 137 3.84 2.15 10.03
N SER A 138 3.99 2.98 11.06
CA SER A 138 3.17 4.18 11.21
C SER A 138 3.66 5.31 10.30
N VAL A 139 2.80 6.30 10.06
CA VAL A 139 3.22 7.53 9.38
C VAL A 139 4.28 8.28 10.19
N ARG A 140 4.25 8.15 11.52
CA ARG A 140 5.25 8.72 12.42
C ARG A 140 6.62 8.09 12.21
N GLU A 141 6.70 6.76 12.20
CA GLU A 141 7.94 6.02 11.92
C GLU A 141 8.50 6.36 10.54
N MET A 142 7.64 6.55 9.55
CA MET A 142 8.06 7.03 8.22
C MET A 142 8.68 8.42 8.29
N CYS A 143 8.06 9.38 9.00
CA CYS A 143 8.64 10.71 9.16
C CYS A 143 9.99 10.64 9.88
N GLU A 144 10.07 9.87 10.96
CA GLU A 144 11.31 9.68 11.72
C GLU A 144 12.42 9.12 10.82
N TYR A 145 12.14 8.07 10.05
CA TYR A 145 13.12 7.48 9.14
C TYR A 145 13.58 8.48 8.07
N VAL A 146 12.63 9.06 7.32
CA VAL A 146 12.92 9.93 6.18
C VAL A 146 13.71 11.18 6.59
N PHE A 147 13.29 11.84 7.68
CA PHE A 147 13.99 13.03 8.16
C PHE A 147 15.39 12.72 8.67
N LYS A 148 15.57 11.58 9.36
CA LYS A 148 16.87 11.11 9.83
C LYS A 148 17.85 10.86 8.67
N GLN A 149 17.39 10.29 7.55
CA GLN A 149 18.22 10.09 6.34
C GLN A 149 18.70 11.42 5.73
N LEU A 150 18.02 12.52 6.06
CA LEU A 150 18.36 13.87 5.60
C LEU A 150 19.08 14.72 6.68
N ASP A 151 19.54 14.11 7.79
CA ASP A 151 20.12 14.78 8.95
C ASP A 151 19.20 15.85 9.57
N LEU A 152 17.89 15.58 9.65
CA LEU A 152 16.88 16.44 10.24
C LEU A 152 16.12 15.72 11.35
N ASP A 153 15.62 16.46 12.35
CA ASP A 153 14.63 15.92 13.32
C ASP A 153 13.21 16.29 12.84
N TYR A 154 12.39 15.28 12.53
CA TYR A 154 11.02 15.50 12.06
C TYR A 154 10.17 16.35 13.03
N LYS A 155 10.48 16.33 14.33
CA LYS A 155 9.73 17.08 15.35
C LYS A 155 9.81 18.59 15.15
N ASP A 156 10.88 19.07 14.54
CA ASP A 156 11.06 20.50 14.26
C ASP A 156 10.22 20.99 13.09
N TYR A 157 9.83 20.07 12.19
CA TYR A 157 9.23 20.42 10.89
C TYR A 157 7.83 19.87 10.69
N VAL A 158 7.46 18.75 11.33
CA VAL A 158 6.16 18.11 11.11
C VAL A 158 5.10 18.68 12.04
N VAL A 159 4.01 19.17 11.45
CA VAL A 159 2.87 19.74 12.18
C VAL A 159 1.63 18.91 11.86
N GLN A 160 0.90 18.50 12.90
CA GLN A 160 -0.42 17.86 12.71
C GLN A 160 -1.51 18.94 12.62
N ASN A 161 -2.47 18.71 11.70
CA ASN A 161 -3.62 19.58 11.55
C ASN A 161 -4.89 18.73 11.37
N GLU A 162 -5.88 18.98 12.22
CA GLU A 162 -7.17 18.25 12.23
C GLU A 162 -7.94 18.32 10.91
N LYS A 163 -7.75 19.38 10.13
CA LYS A 163 -8.35 19.52 8.80
C LYS A 163 -8.00 18.36 7.85
N TYR A 164 -6.86 17.70 8.08
CA TYR A 164 -6.39 16.58 7.27
C TYR A 164 -6.71 15.21 7.89
N MET A 165 -7.44 15.18 9.01
CA MET A 165 -7.94 13.94 9.59
C MET A 165 -9.16 13.46 8.81
N ARG A 166 -9.26 12.14 8.61
CA ARG A 166 -10.42 11.53 7.98
C ARG A 166 -11.53 11.33 9.01
N PRO A 167 -12.80 11.50 8.63
CA PRO A 167 -13.93 11.25 9.54
C PRO A 167 -13.95 9.81 10.09
N GLU A 168 -13.57 8.85 9.25
CA GLU A 168 -13.38 7.45 9.63
C GLU A 168 -12.01 6.99 9.12
N GLU A 169 -11.12 6.67 10.06
CA GLU A 169 -9.72 6.36 9.74
C GLU A 169 -9.49 4.85 9.69
N LEU A 170 -8.72 4.42 8.72
CA LEU A 170 -8.12 3.10 8.70
C LEU A 170 -6.96 3.10 9.71
N LYS A 171 -7.11 2.37 10.80
CA LYS A 171 -6.14 2.38 11.90
C LYS A 171 -4.93 1.51 11.60
N TYR A 172 -5.18 0.32 11.08
CA TYR A 172 -4.16 -0.71 10.96
C TYR A 172 -4.40 -1.60 9.75
N LEU A 173 -3.42 -1.67 8.85
CA LEU A 173 -3.43 -2.58 7.71
C LEU A 173 -2.12 -3.38 7.71
N LYS A 174 -2.22 -4.70 7.88
CA LYS A 174 -1.11 -5.65 7.86
C LYS A 174 -1.55 -6.93 7.16
N GLY A 175 -0.99 -7.21 6.00
CA GLY A 175 -1.37 -8.37 5.20
C GLY A 175 -0.56 -9.62 5.55
N ASP A 176 -1.21 -10.77 5.46
CA ASP A 176 -0.53 -12.06 5.47
C ASP A 176 -0.39 -12.56 4.03
N SER A 177 0.83 -12.55 3.53
CA SER A 177 1.18 -12.99 2.18
C SER A 177 1.67 -14.45 2.12
N SER A 178 1.43 -15.26 3.15
CA SER A 178 1.86 -16.67 3.17
C SER A 178 1.35 -17.45 1.97
N LYS A 179 0.09 -17.24 1.61
CA LYS A 179 -0.53 -17.95 0.48
C LYS A 179 0.15 -17.67 -0.86
N ILE A 180 0.51 -16.42 -1.18
CA ILE A 180 1.21 -16.11 -2.44
C ILE A 180 2.63 -16.65 -2.42
N ARG A 181 3.31 -16.65 -1.27
CA ARG A 181 4.63 -17.24 -1.10
C ARG A 181 4.62 -18.74 -1.38
N GLU A 182 3.65 -19.45 -0.79
CA GLU A 182 3.50 -20.89 -0.96
C GLU A 182 3.11 -21.30 -2.39
N LEU A 183 2.15 -20.59 -3.00
CA LEU A 183 1.62 -20.97 -4.32
C LEU A 183 2.46 -20.47 -5.48
N LEU A 184 3.05 -19.29 -5.36
CA LEU A 184 3.73 -18.63 -6.48
C LEU A 184 5.23 -18.40 -6.21
N ASN A 185 5.76 -18.78 -5.05
CA ASN A 185 7.13 -18.50 -4.64
C ASN A 185 7.50 -17.00 -4.78
N TRP A 186 6.51 -16.13 -4.51
CA TRP A 186 6.70 -14.69 -4.57
C TRP A 186 7.13 -14.15 -3.21
N GLU A 187 8.14 -13.30 -3.19
CA GLU A 187 8.56 -12.55 -2.01
C GLU A 187 8.87 -11.10 -2.38
N PRO A 188 8.66 -10.14 -1.47
CA PRO A 188 9.10 -8.77 -1.69
C PRO A 188 10.64 -8.72 -1.65
N GLU A 189 11.24 -8.07 -2.63
CA GLU A 189 12.69 -7.84 -2.72
C GLU A 189 13.13 -6.54 -2.03
N TYR A 190 12.19 -5.60 -1.88
CA TYR A 190 12.43 -4.29 -1.27
C TYR A 190 11.91 -4.26 0.16
N SER A 191 12.74 -3.74 1.09
CA SER A 191 12.28 -3.37 2.43
C SER A 191 11.66 -1.99 2.45
N PHE A 192 11.04 -1.62 3.59
CA PHE A 192 10.56 -0.26 3.81
C PHE A 192 11.67 0.78 3.67
N GLU A 193 12.84 0.51 4.24
CA GLU A 193 14.01 1.39 4.21
C GLU A 193 14.51 1.61 2.79
N THR A 194 14.73 0.52 2.03
CA THR A 194 15.22 0.63 0.65
C THR A 194 14.22 1.35 -0.27
N LEU A 195 12.91 1.20 -0.02
CA LEU A 195 11.88 1.94 -0.71
C LEU A 195 11.96 3.45 -0.40
N MET A 196 12.08 3.82 0.89
CA MET A 196 12.19 5.22 1.29
C MET A 196 13.47 5.86 0.75
N ASP A 197 14.59 5.15 0.79
CA ASP A 197 15.88 5.62 0.27
C ASP A 197 15.83 5.88 -1.25
N GLU A 198 15.19 4.98 -2.03
CA GLU A 198 14.98 5.19 -3.47
C GLU A 198 14.12 6.46 -3.73
N MET A 199 13.08 6.67 -2.90
CA MET A 199 12.23 7.85 -3.04
C MET A 199 12.94 9.14 -2.64
N ILE A 200 13.75 9.13 -1.58
CA ILE A 200 14.57 10.28 -1.14
C ILE A 200 15.55 10.65 -2.25
N LYS A 201 16.32 9.67 -2.72
CA LYS A 201 17.28 9.88 -3.80
C LYS A 201 16.61 10.50 -5.04
N HIS A 202 15.47 9.97 -5.45
CA HIS A 202 14.73 10.49 -6.60
C HIS A 202 14.38 11.97 -6.46
N TRP A 203 13.96 12.41 -5.27
CA TRP A 203 13.60 13.82 -5.07
C TRP A 203 14.82 14.72 -4.90
N LEU A 204 15.93 14.22 -4.35
CA LEU A 204 17.21 14.93 -4.36
C LEU A 204 17.67 15.16 -5.81
N ASP A 205 17.72 14.10 -6.63
CA ASP A 205 18.13 14.19 -8.05
C ASP A 205 17.28 15.16 -8.88
N ILE A 206 16.03 15.47 -8.46
CA ILE A 206 15.15 16.42 -9.15
C ILE A 206 15.38 17.86 -8.70
N TYR A 207 15.75 18.09 -7.43
CA TYR A 207 15.83 19.44 -6.86
C TYR A 207 17.26 19.97 -6.75
N GLU A 208 18.29 19.11 -6.82
CA GLU A 208 19.69 19.50 -6.98
C GLU A 208 20.04 19.78 -8.44
#